data_deac4e70d042e511419e5c8d0df67731
#
_entry.id   deac4e70d042e511419e5c8d0df67731
#
_cell.length_a   1.000
_cell.length_b   1.000
_cell.length_c   1.000
_cell.angle_alpha   90.00
_cell.angle_beta   90.00
_cell.angle_gamma   90.00
#
_symmetry.space_group_name_H-M   'P 1'
#
loop_
_entity.id
_entity.type
_entity.pdbx_description
1 polymer ?
#
loop_
_entity_poly.entity_id
_entity_poly.type
_entity_poly.pdbx_seq_one_letter_code
_entity_poly.pdbx_strand_id
1 'polypeptide(L)'
;MSTFIPADILMPQVDSMKKWAVIACDQFSSQPEYWKEVEDYVKEAPSTLHLMLPEAKLGSKDEDEKIRKIQSTMKNYVDNHLLKTYEQSFIYVERTLQNGKIRRGIVGAIDLEEYSYTSEDEAKIRSTEKTVMERIPPRMKIRYQAPIELPHVILLCDDWKNELLEYITQNKGNLSKLYEFDLMQKGGHIAGWLVDGEIKEQFIEKL
;
A
#
# COMPACT_ATOMS: atom_id res chain seq x y z
N MET A 1 -6.54 12.00 20.93
CA MET A 1 -5.95 10.80 20.31
C MET A 1 -5.53 11.18 18.89
N SER A 2 -4.41 10.66 18.40
CA SER A 2 -3.97 10.92 17.03
C SER A 2 -4.90 10.22 16.04
N THR A 3 -5.19 10.88 14.93
CA THR A 3 -5.99 10.32 13.82
C THR A 3 -5.18 9.28 13.01
N PHE A 4 -3.85 9.40 12.99
CA PHE A 4 -2.94 8.47 12.34
C PHE A 4 -2.23 7.63 13.41
N ILE A 5 -2.34 6.32 13.30
CA ILE A 5 -1.93 5.37 14.32
C ILE A 5 -1.08 4.23 13.74
N PRO A 6 -0.29 3.52 14.57
CA PRO A 6 0.40 2.32 14.12
C PRO A 6 -0.57 1.27 13.59
N ALA A 7 -0.11 0.47 12.63
CA ALA A 7 -0.87 -0.60 12.02
C ALA A 7 -0.20 -1.97 12.22
N ASP A 8 -0.97 -3.04 12.10
CA ASP A 8 -0.45 -4.39 11.96
C ASP A 8 -0.11 -4.60 10.47
N ILE A 9 1.17 -4.59 10.15
CA ILE A 9 1.66 -4.57 8.78
C ILE A 9 2.19 -5.94 8.39
N LEU A 10 1.69 -6.47 7.27
CA LEU A 10 2.13 -7.74 6.69
C LEU A 10 3.20 -7.50 5.64
N MET A 11 4.40 -8.02 5.86
CA MET A 11 5.52 -7.93 4.92
C MET A 11 5.80 -9.30 4.28
N PRO A 12 5.93 -9.37 2.94
CA PRO A 12 6.21 -10.62 2.27
C PRO A 12 7.62 -11.15 2.58
N GLN A 13 7.71 -12.46 2.76
CA GLN A 13 8.96 -13.20 2.87
C GLN A 13 9.20 -13.93 1.54
N VAL A 14 9.72 -13.19 0.56
CA VAL A 14 9.89 -13.66 -0.83
C VAL A 14 11.30 -13.40 -1.33
N ASP A 15 11.77 -14.26 -2.25
CA ASP A 15 13.10 -14.13 -2.84
C ASP A 15 13.25 -12.88 -3.74
N SER A 16 12.13 -12.38 -4.27
CA SER A 16 12.15 -11.25 -5.19
C SER A 16 11.05 -10.22 -4.91
N MET A 17 11.41 -9.15 -4.24
CA MET A 17 10.53 -8.00 -4.05
C MET A 17 10.11 -7.33 -5.37
N LYS A 18 10.95 -7.39 -6.41
CA LYS A 18 10.59 -6.89 -7.75
C LYS A 18 9.41 -7.65 -8.37
N LYS A 19 9.30 -8.95 -8.13
CA LYS A 19 8.17 -9.76 -8.59
C LYS A 19 6.97 -9.63 -7.67
N TRP A 20 7.21 -9.39 -6.39
CA TRP A 20 6.14 -9.15 -5.43
C TRP A 20 5.41 -7.85 -5.70
N ALA A 21 6.13 -6.73 -5.81
CA ALA A 21 5.57 -5.39 -5.88
C ALA A 21 5.19 -5.00 -7.31
N VAL A 22 3.94 -5.24 -7.67
CA VAL A 22 3.40 -4.86 -8.98
C VAL A 22 2.91 -3.42 -8.95
N ILE A 23 3.24 -2.64 -10.00
CA ILE A 23 2.72 -1.28 -10.15
C ILE A 23 1.30 -1.35 -10.72
N ALA A 24 0.33 -0.98 -9.91
CA ALA A 24 -1.08 -0.90 -10.29
C ALA A 24 -1.57 0.55 -10.11
N CYS A 25 -1.10 1.45 -10.96
CA CYS A 25 -1.53 2.84 -10.97
C CYS A 25 -2.40 3.11 -12.19
N ASP A 26 -3.16 4.21 -12.16
CA ASP A 26 -4.10 4.60 -13.21
C ASP A 26 -3.47 4.67 -14.61
N GLN A 27 -2.18 4.97 -14.68
CA GLN A 27 -1.43 5.01 -15.95
C GLN A 27 -1.42 3.66 -16.68
N PHE A 28 -1.46 2.54 -15.95
CA PHE A 28 -1.31 1.20 -16.54
C PHE A 28 -2.57 0.33 -16.36
N SER A 29 -3.50 0.72 -15.47
CA SER A 29 -4.61 -0.13 -15.05
C SER A 29 -5.50 -0.61 -16.19
N SER A 30 -5.64 0.16 -17.26
CA SER A 30 -6.45 -0.16 -18.44
C SER A 30 -5.66 -0.68 -19.64
N GLN A 31 -4.35 -0.91 -19.51
CA GLN A 31 -3.49 -1.35 -20.63
C GLN A 31 -3.30 -2.88 -20.61
N PRO A 32 -3.94 -3.65 -21.54
CA PRO A 32 -3.83 -5.11 -21.55
C PRO A 32 -2.40 -5.62 -21.76
N GLU A 33 -1.61 -4.93 -22.61
CA GLU A 33 -0.23 -5.27 -22.93
C GLU A 33 0.65 -5.20 -21.68
N TYR A 34 0.47 -4.17 -20.86
CA TYR A 34 1.16 -4.02 -19.58
C TYR A 34 0.92 -5.23 -18.67
N TRP A 35 -0.34 -5.62 -18.51
CA TRP A 35 -0.68 -6.74 -17.64
C TRP A 35 -0.13 -8.07 -18.16
N LYS A 36 -0.07 -8.26 -19.48
CA LYS A 36 0.56 -9.43 -20.08
C LYS A 36 2.06 -9.46 -19.79
N GLU A 37 2.78 -8.34 -19.93
CA GLU A 37 4.19 -8.25 -19.58
C GLU A 37 4.43 -8.55 -18.10
N VAL A 38 3.56 -8.07 -17.20
CA VAL A 38 3.63 -8.35 -15.77
C VAL A 38 3.39 -9.84 -15.49
N GLU A 39 2.38 -10.45 -16.11
CA GLU A 39 2.11 -11.89 -16.00
C GLU A 39 3.32 -12.73 -16.48
N ASP A 40 3.90 -12.37 -17.62
CA ASP A 40 5.09 -13.05 -18.18
C ASP A 40 6.34 -12.90 -17.29
N TYR A 41 6.48 -11.76 -16.62
CA TYR A 41 7.58 -11.49 -15.69
C TYR A 41 7.41 -12.19 -14.35
N VAL A 42 6.24 -12.12 -13.76
CA VAL A 42 5.91 -12.70 -12.44
C VAL A 42 5.84 -14.22 -12.53
N LYS A 43 5.14 -14.77 -13.52
CA LYS A 43 4.83 -16.20 -13.68
C LYS A 43 4.17 -16.76 -12.40
N GLU A 44 4.70 -17.86 -11.88
CA GLU A 44 4.21 -18.54 -10.69
C GLU A 44 4.84 -18.02 -9.38
N ALA A 45 5.69 -17.00 -9.45
CA ALA A 45 6.29 -16.44 -8.24
C ALA A 45 5.23 -15.75 -7.35
N PRO A 46 5.36 -15.83 -6.03
CA PRO A 46 4.49 -15.06 -5.14
C PRO A 46 4.51 -13.57 -5.49
N SER A 47 3.32 -12.98 -5.62
CA SER A 47 3.20 -11.60 -6.09
C SER A 47 1.85 -11.00 -5.72
N THR A 48 1.81 -9.67 -5.58
CA THR A 48 0.56 -8.91 -5.47
C THR A 48 -0.30 -9.00 -6.73
N LEU A 49 0.27 -9.39 -7.88
CA LEU A 49 -0.49 -9.68 -9.10
C LEU A 49 -1.60 -10.72 -8.85
N HIS A 50 -1.31 -11.74 -8.04
CA HIS A 50 -2.25 -12.81 -7.75
C HIS A 50 -3.30 -12.43 -6.68
N LEU A 51 -3.16 -11.25 -6.09
CA LEU A 51 -4.00 -10.74 -5.02
C LEU A 51 -4.89 -9.57 -5.45
N MET A 52 -4.87 -9.22 -6.73
CA MET A 52 -5.65 -8.12 -7.30
C MET A 52 -6.37 -8.51 -8.58
N LEU A 53 -7.45 -7.82 -8.90
CA LEU A 53 -8.12 -7.91 -10.20
C LEU A 53 -7.78 -6.67 -11.01
N PRO A 54 -6.97 -6.77 -12.08
CA PRO A 54 -6.70 -5.66 -12.97
C PRO A 54 -7.99 -5.08 -13.58
N GLU A 55 -8.07 -3.76 -13.71
CA GLU A 55 -9.27 -3.08 -14.25
C GLU A 55 -9.64 -3.59 -15.64
N ALA A 56 -8.64 -3.92 -16.46
CA ALA A 56 -8.85 -4.54 -17.78
C ALA A 56 -9.61 -5.88 -17.74
N LYS A 57 -9.72 -6.52 -16.58
CA LYS A 57 -10.42 -7.80 -16.37
C LYS A 57 -11.79 -7.64 -15.69
N LEU A 58 -12.17 -6.41 -15.33
CA LEU A 58 -13.50 -6.13 -14.76
C LEU A 58 -14.60 -6.35 -15.80
N GLY A 59 -15.74 -6.87 -15.36
CA GLY A 59 -16.89 -7.18 -16.22
C GLY A 59 -16.69 -8.38 -17.15
N SER A 60 -15.59 -9.13 -17.02
CA SER A 60 -15.38 -10.37 -17.77
C SER A 60 -16.34 -11.48 -17.29
N LYS A 61 -16.69 -12.43 -18.18
CA LYS A 61 -17.61 -13.54 -17.84
C LYS A 61 -17.14 -14.40 -16.66
N ASP A 62 -15.85 -14.43 -16.40
CA ASP A 62 -15.17 -15.19 -15.35
C ASP A 62 -14.72 -14.32 -14.15
N GLU A 63 -15.25 -13.10 -14.01
CA GLU A 63 -14.90 -12.17 -12.94
C GLU A 63 -15.05 -12.80 -11.54
N ASP A 64 -16.21 -13.41 -11.26
CA ASP A 64 -16.50 -14.00 -9.95
C ASP A 64 -15.57 -15.19 -9.63
N GLU A 65 -15.15 -15.95 -10.65
CA GLU A 65 -14.18 -17.03 -10.47
C GLU A 65 -12.80 -16.46 -10.14
N LYS A 66 -12.37 -15.41 -10.84
CA LYS A 66 -11.11 -14.71 -10.57
C LYS A 66 -11.09 -14.13 -9.15
N ILE A 67 -12.20 -13.52 -8.71
CA ILE A 67 -12.30 -12.97 -7.35
C ILE A 67 -12.17 -14.09 -6.31
N ARG A 68 -12.85 -15.22 -6.47
CA ARG A 68 -12.69 -16.37 -5.56
C ARG A 68 -11.25 -16.89 -5.54
N LYS A 69 -10.57 -16.93 -6.70
CA LYS A 69 -9.16 -17.33 -6.78
C LYS A 69 -8.27 -16.35 -6.03
N ILE A 70 -8.49 -15.03 -6.17
CA ILE A 70 -7.76 -13.99 -5.44
C ILE A 70 -7.91 -14.18 -3.93
N GLN A 71 -9.14 -14.31 -3.43
CA GLN A 71 -9.43 -14.51 -2.00
C GLN A 71 -8.79 -15.79 -1.45
N SER A 72 -8.87 -16.88 -2.22
CA SER A 72 -8.21 -18.15 -1.90
C SER A 72 -6.68 -18.01 -1.86
N THR A 73 -6.09 -17.24 -2.78
CA THR A 73 -4.65 -17.00 -2.80
C THR A 73 -4.21 -16.15 -1.63
N MET A 74 -4.98 -15.11 -1.26
CA MET A 74 -4.72 -14.31 -0.05
C MET A 74 -4.68 -15.19 1.19
N LYS A 75 -5.72 -16.04 1.36
CA LYS A 75 -5.77 -16.99 2.48
C LYS A 75 -4.57 -17.93 2.48
N ASN A 76 -4.19 -18.44 1.32
CA ASN A 76 -3.06 -19.35 1.16
C ASN A 76 -1.72 -18.69 1.56
N TYR A 77 -1.53 -17.41 1.21
CA TYR A 77 -0.33 -16.66 1.59
C TYR A 77 -0.24 -16.43 3.10
N VAL A 78 -1.38 -16.22 3.76
CA VAL A 78 -1.45 -16.11 5.23
C VAL A 78 -1.19 -17.46 5.89
N ASP A 79 -1.92 -18.51 5.49
CA ASP A 79 -1.85 -19.85 6.10
C ASP A 79 -0.46 -20.49 5.96
N ASN A 80 0.24 -20.24 4.84
CA ASN A 80 1.59 -20.76 4.58
C ASN A 80 2.71 -19.83 5.09
N HIS A 81 2.39 -18.85 5.93
CA HIS A 81 3.36 -17.94 6.54
C HIS A 81 4.27 -17.22 5.54
N LEU A 82 3.76 -16.96 4.32
CA LEU A 82 4.47 -16.16 3.34
C LEU A 82 4.61 -14.69 3.78
N LEU A 83 3.79 -14.27 4.73
CA LEU A 83 3.73 -12.92 5.25
C LEU A 83 4.17 -12.90 6.71
N LYS A 84 5.10 -12.00 7.04
CA LYS A 84 5.51 -11.72 8.42
C LYS A 84 4.77 -10.50 8.93
N THR A 85 4.13 -10.62 10.10
CA THR A 85 3.45 -9.50 10.76
C THR A 85 4.43 -8.65 11.56
N TYR A 86 4.30 -7.34 11.40
CA TYR A 86 4.89 -6.32 12.26
C TYR A 86 3.74 -5.63 12.98
N GLU A 87 3.53 -6.00 14.24
CA GLU A 87 2.41 -5.51 15.04
C GLU A 87 2.64 -4.06 15.46
N GLN A 88 1.56 -3.26 15.46
CA GLN A 88 1.54 -1.88 15.96
C GLN A 88 2.75 -1.06 15.51
N SER A 89 3.02 -1.06 14.21
CA SER A 89 4.21 -0.49 13.60
C SER A 89 3.87 0.56 12.54
N PHE A 90 4.88 1.36 12.18
CA PHE A 90 4.87 2.16 10.97
C PHE A 90 5.99 1.69 10.04
N ILE A 91 5.84 1.97 8.75
CA ILE A 91 6.93 1.83 7.78
C ILE A 91 7.21 3.20 7.16
N TYR A 92 8.43 3.69 7.33
CA TYR A 92 8.91 4.84 6.58
C TYR A 92 9.35 4.40 5.18
N VAL A 93 8.88 5.09 4.16
CA VAL A 93 9.10 4.74 2.75
C VAL A 93 9.75 5.89 2.01
N GLU A 94 10.81 5.61 1.26
CA GLU A 94 11.38 6.52 0.26
C GLU A 94 11.23 5.91 -1.13
N ARG A 95 10.70 6.68 -2.06
CA ARG A 95 10.64 6.32 -3.48
C ARG A 95 11.39 7.36 -4.30
N THR A 96 12.49 6.95 -4.90
CA THR A 96 13.25 7.79 -5.84
C THR A 96 12.68 7.61 -7.25
N LEU A 97 12.18 8.69 -7.83
CA LEU A 97 11.63 8.72 -9.17
C LEU A 97 12.75 8.80 -10.22
N GLN A 98 12.42 8.54 -11.49
CA GLN A 98 13.39 8.62 -12.61
C GLN A 98 14.09 9.98 -12.75
N ASN A 99 13.42 11.06 -12.35
CA ASN A 99 13.97 12.42 -12.38
C ASN A 99 14.81 12.76 -11.13
N GLY A 100 15.13 11.77 -10.30
CA GLY A 100 15.91 11.93 -9.07
C GLY A 100 15.16 12.51 -7.87
N LYS A 101 13.89 12.90 -8.03
CA LYS A 101 13.09 13.38 -6.90
C LYS A 101 12.73 12.22 -5.97
N ILE A 102 12.83 12.46 -4.66
CA ILE A 102 12.47 11.49 -3.63
C ILE A 102 11.10 11.86 -3.05
N ARG A 103 10.18 10.91 -3.11
CA ARG A 103 8.93 10.97 -2.34
C ARG A 103 9.12 10.22 -1.04
N ARG A 104 8.71 10.85 0.05
CA ARG A 104 8.76 10.27 1.40
C ARG A 104 7.36 10.12 1.93
N GLY A 105 7.14 9.07 2.72
CA GLY A 105 5.86 8.82 3.35
C GLY A 105 5.98 7.82 4.49
N ILE A 106 4.89 7.70 5.24
CA ILE A 106 4.75 6.73 6.31
C ILE A 106 3.51 5.90 6.06
N VAL A 107 3.63 4.60 6.21
CA VAL A 107 2.51 3.65 6.21
C VAL A 107 2.07 3.42 7.65
N GLY A 108 0.77 3.52 7.88
CA GLY A 108 0.11 3.29 9.16
C GLY A 108 -1.39 3.11 8.94
N ALA A 109 -2.17 3.22 9.99
CA ALA A 109 -3.63 3.19 9.95
C ALA A 109 -4.23 4.55 10.28
N ILE A 110 -5.47 4.78 9.87
CA ILE A 110 -6.25 5.98 10.21
C ILE A 110 -7.51 5.59 10.94
N ASP A 111 -7.87 6.40 11.93
CA ASP A 111 -9.17 6.34 12.57
C ASP A 111 -10.22 6.98 11.65
N LEU A 112 -11.10 6.17 11.07
CA LEU A 112 -12.14 6.63 10.15
C LEU A 112 -13.28 7.37 10.85
N GLU A 113 -13.39 7.34 12.18
CA GLU A 113 -14.36 8.13 12.92
C GLU A 113 -14.08 9.64 12.80
N GLU A 114 -12.85 10.01 12.46
CA GLU A 114 -12.44 11.39 12.19
C GLU A 114 -12.65 11.83 10.72
N TYR A 115 -13.26 10.96 9.89
CA TYR A 115 -13.57 11.26 8.49
C TYR A 115 -14.96 11.86 8.33
N SER A 116 -15.09 12.90 7.51
CA SER A 116 -16.41 13.42 7.10
C SER A 116 -16.63 13.24 5.59
N TYR A 117 -17.84 12.84 5.26
CA TYR A 117 -18.34 12.74 3.89
C TYR A 117 -18.93 14.07 3.39
N THR A 118 -19.11 15.05 4.26
CA THR A 118 -19.68 16.36 3.95
C THR A 118 -18.58 17.43 3.92
N SER A 119 -18.67 18.36 2.98
CA SER A 119 -17.71 19.46 2.85
C SER A 119 -17.87 20.55 3.93
N GLU A 120 -18.93 20.49 4.71
CA GLU A 120 -19.28 21.49 5.72
C GLU A 120 -18.69 21.18 7.09
N ASP A 121 -18.27 19.94 7.32
CA ASP A 121 -17.71 19.52 8.60
C ASP A 121 -16.21 19.88 8.70
N GLU A 122 -15.78 20.29 9.87
CA GLU A 122 -14.38 20.52 10.24
C GLU A 122 -13.66 19.19 10.58
N ALA A 123 -13.86 18.15 9.75
CA ALA A 123 -13.23 16.86 9.95
C ALA A 123 -11.72 16.93 9.74
N LYS A 124 -10.98 16.18 10.54
CA LYS A 124 -9.51 16.08 10.40
C LYS A 124 -9.10 15.36 9.13
N ILE A 125 -9.90 14.37 8.70
CA ILE A 125 -9.68 13.65 7.45
C ILE A 125 -10.70 14.14 6.43
N ARG A 126 -10.21 14.59 5.28
CA ARG A 126 -11.05 15.14 4.20
C ARG A 126 -10.80 14.41 2.91
N SER A 127 -11.86 14.20 2.13
CA SER A 127 -11.72 13.67 0.77
C SER A 127 -11.16 14.75 -0.16
N THR A 128 -10.18 14.39 -1.00
CA THR A 128 -9.62 15.29 -2.02
C THR A 128 -10.48 15.33 -3.28
N GLU A 129 -11.28 14.29 -3.52
CA GLU A 129 -12.13 14.16 -4.72
C GLU A 129 -13.36 13.30 -4.42
N LYS A 130 -14.37 13.41 -5.29
CA LYS A 130 -15.54 12.53 -5.21
C LYS A 130 -15.21 11.14 -5.75
N THR A 131 -15.61 10.12 -5.02
CA THR A 131 -15.48 8.73 -5.47
C THR A 131 -16.41 8.44 -6.66
N VAL A 132 -15.87 7.77 -7.69
CA VAL A 132 -16.65 7.24 -8.79
C VAL A 132 -17.46 6.03 -8.29
N MET A 133 -18.76 6.21 -8.13
CA MET A 133 -19.63 5.23 -7.45
C MET A 133 -19.66 3.87 -8.13
N GLU A 134 -19.55 3.83 -9.45
CA GLU A 134 -19.57 2.60 -10.26
C GLU A 134 -18.33 1.70 -9.98
N ARG A 135 -17.26 2.28 -9.46
CA ARG A 135 -16.03 1.53 -9.11
C ARG A 135 -16.09 0.87 -7.73
N ILE A 136 -17.08 1.22 -6.90
CA ILE A 136 -17.19 0.68 -5.53
C ILE A 136 -17.61 -0.79 -5.53
N PRO A 137 -18.70 -1.23 -6.22
CA PRO A 137 -19.16 -2.60 -6.12
C PRO A 137 -18.12 -3.67 -6.49
N PRO A 138 -17.37 -3.57 -7.60
CA PRO A 138 -16.35 -4.58 -7.93
C PRO A 138 -15.18 -4.60 -6.92
N ARG A 139 -14.80 -3.45 -6.35
CA ARG A 139 -13.80 -3.38 -5.30
C ARG A 139 -14.28 -4.02 -4.01
N MET A 140 -15.55 -3.79 -3.65
CA MET A 140 -16.16 -4.42 -2.47
C MET A 140 -16.23 -5.95 -2.59
N LYS A 141 -16.53 -6.49 -3.77
CA LYS A 141 -16.53 -7.94 -4.00
C LYS A 141 -15.17 -8.58 -3.68
N ILE A 142 -14.07 -7.94 -4.11
CA ILE A 142 -12.72 -8.45 -3.86
C ILE A 142 -12.40 -8.42 -2.36
N ARG A 143 -12.77 -7.33 -1.67
CA ARG A 143 -12.49 -7.11 -0.25
C ARG A 143 -13.39 -7.91 0.68
N TYR A 144 -14.58 -8.26 0.23
CA TYR A 144 -15.51 -9.04 1.03
C TYR A 144 -14.89 -10.39 1.41
N GLN A 145 -14.69 -10.63 2.70
CA GLN A 145 -14.00 -11.80 3.27
C GLN A 145 -12.50 -11.93 2.89
N ALA A 146 -11.88 -10.87 2.35
CA ALA A 146 -10.45 -10.88 2.13
C ALA A 146 -9.70 -10.80 3.47
N PRO A 147 -8.70 -11.66 3.72
CA PRO A 147 -7.96 -11.66 5.00
C PRO A 147 -6.91 -10.56 5.09
N ILE A 148 -6.61 -9.88 3.98
CA ILE A 148 -5.59 -8.84 3.86
C ILE A 148 -6.13 -7.64 3.09
N GLU A 149 -5.75 -6.42 3.52
CA GLU A 149 -5.94 -5.19 2.77
C GLU A 149 -4.68 -4.90 1.97
N LEU A 150 -4.80 -4.74 0.65
CA LEU A 150 -3.65 -4.53 -0.24
C LEU A 150 -3.45 -3.08 -0.69
N PRO A 151 -4.46 -2.40 -1.24
CA PRO A 151 -4.25 -1.08 -1.79
C PRO A 151 -4.17 -0.04 -0.67
N HIS A 152 -3.02 0.62 -0.56
CA HIS A 152 -2.85 1.75 0.33
C HIS A 152 -3.58 2.98 -0.21
N VAL A 153 -4.26 3.70 0.67
CA VAL A 153 -4.78 5.04 0.38
C VAL A 153 -3.65 6.04 0.60
N ILE A 154 -3.41 6.90 -0.37
CA ILE A 154 -2.42 7.98 -0.24
C ILE A 154 -3.12 9.20 0.37
N LEU A 155 -2.63 9.62 1.52
CA LEU A 155 -3.05 10.83 2.20
C LEU A 155 -1.97 11.90 2.10
N LEU A 156 -2.40 13.14 2.04
CA LEU A 156 -1.52 14.29 2.22
C LEU A 156 -1.72 14.81 3.64
N CYS A 157 -0.62 14.96 4.36
CA CYS A 157 -0.62 15.54 5.69
C CYS A 157 -0.28 17.03 5.58
N ASP A 158 -1.02 17.87 6.31
CA ASP A 158 -0.71 19.29 6.44
C ASP A 158 0.39 19.49 7.50
N ASP A 159 1.62 19.26 7.08
CA ASP A 159 2.84 19.43 7.88
C ASP A 159 3.69 20.56 7.30
N TRP A 160 3.16 21.80 7.40
CA TRP A 160 3.80 22.99 6.83
C TRP A 160 5.17 23.34 7.42
N LYS A 161 5.50 22.82 8.62
CA LYS A 161 6.81 22.94 9.24
C LYS A 161 7.74 21.79 8.89
N ASN A 162 7.23 20.75 8.23
CA ASN A 162 7.94 19.53 7.89
C ASN A 162 8.60 18.85 9.12
N GLU A 163 7.88 18.83 10.24
CA GLU A 163 8.40 18.29 11.51
C GLU A 163 8.21 16.78 11.64
N LEU A 164 7.19 16.23 10.97
CA LEU A 164 6.84 14.80 11.07
C LEU A 164 7.82 13.92 10.28
N LEU A 165 7.86 14.11 8.95
CA LEU A 165 8.70 13.27 8.09
C LEU A 165 10.19 13.57 8.27
N GLU A 166 10.57 14.82 8.54
CA GLU A 166 11.96 15.20 8.74
C GLU A 166 12.54 14.53 9.98
N TYR A 167 11.78 14.45 11.08
CA TYR A 167 12.21 13.73 12.28
C TYR A 167 12.63 12.28 11.98
N ILE A 168 11.79 11.54 11.23
CA ILE A 168 12.10 10.16 10.85
C ILE A 168 13.27 10.11 9.86
N THR A 169 13.31 11.02 8.90
CA THR A 169 14.37 11.09 7.90
C THR A 169 15.75 11.26 8.57
N GLN A 170 15.84 12.13 9.58
CA GLN A 170 17.09 12.37 10.34
C GLN A 170 17.51 11.16 11.17
N ASN A 171 16.53 10.40 11.67
CA ASN A 171 16.79 9.20 12.47
C ASN A 171 16.84 7.89 11.65
N LYS A 172 16.72 7.97 10.33
CA LYS A 172 16.67 6.81 9.43
C LYS A 172 17.83 5.83 9.61
N GLY A 173 19.02 6.33 9.95
CA GLY A 173 20.20 5.49 10.21
C GLY A 173 20.05 4.53 11.38
N ASN A 174 19.12 4.78 12.30
CA ASN A 174 18.83 3.95 13.46
C ASN A 174 17.66 2.97 13.22
N LEU A 175 17.01 3.04 12.05
CA LEU A 175 15.88 2.18 11.70
C LEU A 175 16.34 0.91 11.00
N SER A 176 15.60 -0.18 11.23
CA SER A 176 15.81 -1.45 10.53
C SER A 176 15.27 -1.38 9.11
N LYS A 177 16.13 -1.49 8.10
CA LYS A 177 15.72 -1.55 6.70
C LYS A 177 14.97 -2.87 6.44
N LEU A 178 13.75 -2.80 5.92
CA LEU A 178 12.92 -3.96 5.58
C LEU A 178 13.10 -4.40 4.14
N TYR A 179 13.22 -3.44 3.22
CA TYR A 179 13.39 -3.70 1.78
C TYR A 179 14.06 -2.55 1.06
N GLU A 180 14.68 -2.89 -0.08
CA GLU A 180 15.24 -1.92 -1.01
C GLU A 180 15.36 -2.58 -2.39
N PHE A 181 14.72 -2.05 -3.41
CA PHE A 181 14.74 -2.61 -4.77
C PHE A 181 14.25 -1.61 -5.83
N ASP A 182 14.54 -1.91 -7.11
CA ASP A 182 13.98 -1.15 -8.22
C ASP A 182 12.61 -1.70 -8.62
N LEU A 183 11.65 -0.81 -8.77
CA LEU A 183 10.32 -1.15 -9.25
C LEU A 183 10.34 -1.52 -10.74
N MET A 184 9.43 -2.41 -11.14
CA MET A 184 9.23 -2.75 -12.55
C MET A 184 8.84 -1.51 -13.38
N GLN A 185 8.89 -1.63 -14.72
CA GLN A 185 8.43 -0.59 -15.66
C GLN A 185 9.04 0.79 -15.40
N LYS A 186 10.31 0.83 -15.02
CA LYS A 186 11.02 2.08 -14.68
C LYS A 186 10.30 2.90 -13.60
N GLY A 187 9.59 2.22 -12.68
CA GLY A 187 8.83 2.84 -11.59
C GLY A 187 9.68 3.58 -10.56
N GLY A 188 11.00 3.55 -10.70
CA GLY A 188 11.97 4.14 -9.79
C GLY A 188 12.49 3.14 -8.76
N HIS A 189 13.22 3.64 -7.79
CA HIS A 189 13.79 2.87 -6.68
C HIS A 189 12.96 3.08 -5.43
N ILE A 190 12.71 2.02 -4.65
CA ILE A 190 11.95 2.09 -3.40
C ILE A 190 12.71 1.42 -2.27
N ALA A 191 12.69 2.05 -1.09
CA ALA A 191 13.21 1.50 0.13
C ALA A 191 12.25 1.76 1.30
N GLY A 192 12.20 0.83 2.25
CA GLY A 192 11.34 0.92 3.43
C GLY A 192 12.05 0.52 4.70
N TRP A 193 11.74 1.22 5.78
CA TRP A 193 12.31 1.00 7.12
C TRP A 193 11.22 0.86 8.16
N LEU A 194 11.41 -0.08 9.07
CA LEU A 194 10.55 -0.24 10.23
C LEU A 194 10.74 0.93 11.18
N VAL A 195 9.66 1.58 11.56
CA VAL A 195 9.67 2.62 12.60
C VAL A 195 9.11 1.99 13.87
N ASP A 196 10.00 1.65 14.79
CA ASP A 196 9.71 1.01 16.06
C ASP A 196 10.46 1.69 17.22
N GLY A 197 10.32 1.11 18.42
CA GLY A 197 11.02 1.57 19.62
C GLY A 197 10.80 3.04 19.95
N GLU A 198 11.85 3.69 20.45
CA GLU A 198 11.81 5.10 20.89
C GLU A 198 11.44 6.07 19.75
N ILE A 199 11.91 5.79 18.52
CA ILE A 199 11.59 6.64 17.35
C ILE A 199 10.10 6.63 17.06
N LYS A 200 9.45 5.47 17.18
CA LYS A 200 8.01 5.34 17.03
C LYS A 200 7.25 6.16 18.10
N GLU A 201 7.63 6.01 19.36
CA GLU A 201 6.99 6.73 20.46
C GLU A 201 7.10 8.25 20.29
N GLN A 202 8.30 8.74 19.99
CA GLN A 202 8.51 10.18 19.73
C GLN A 202 7.79 10.68 18.47
N PHE A 203 7.63 9.82 17.45
CA PHE A 203 6.83 10.17 16.27
C PHE A 203 5.33 10.28 16.61
N ILE A 204 4.80 9.38 17.45
CA ILE A 204 3.41 9.41 17.92
C ILE A 204 3.13 10.69 18.73
N GLU A 205 4.09 11.14 19.54
CA GLU A 205 3.97 12.40 20.30
C GLU A 205 3.89 13.65 19.41
N LYS A 206 4.41 13.56 18.18
CA LYS A 206 4.37 14.68 17.21
C LYS A 206 3.11 14.70 16.35
N LEU A 207 2.38 13.57 16.26
CA LEU A 207 1.12 13.44 15.54
C LEU A 207 -0.04 14.12 16.28
#